data_6141b313dada6a3c505a9c0ca8f6b384
#
_entry.id   6141b313dada6a3c505a9c0ca8f6b384
#
_cell.length_a   1.000
_cell.length_b   1.000
_cell.length_c   1.000
_cell.angle_alpha   90.00
_cell.angle_beta   90.00
_cell.angle_gamma   90.00
#
_symmetry.space_group_name_H-M   'P 1'
#
loop_
_entity.id
_entity.type
_entity.pdbx_description
1 polymer ?
#
loop_
_entity_poly.entity_id
_entity_poly.type
_entity_poly.pdbx_seq_one_letter_code
_entity_poly.pdbx_strand_id
1 'polypeptide(L)'
;MTKSFKEALKARRTFYQIEYKSTLSDKEIRDLIRFAVEFVPSAFNSQTTRVALLTGKAHEKLWNIVKNVLRERVPAEVFGKTEEKIDGCFACGYGTILYFEDMAIVRSLQESFPTYKDNFPIWAEQTDAMHQLAVWTMLEDAGMGASLQHYNPLIDDEVRKAWNLPGDWKLVAQMPFGVPVAQPGSKEVMSLDERVFEFTD
;
A
#
# COMPACT_ATOMS: atom_id res chain seq x y z
N MET A 1 -7.39 19.99 13.20
CA MET A 1 -5.97 20.26 13.59
C MET A 1 -5.17 19.13 13.01
N THR A 2 -4.18 19.43 12.21
CA THR A 2 -3.27 18.41 11.68
C THR A 2 -2.31 17.95 12.78
N LYS A 3 -2.10 16.63 12.91
CA LYS A 3 -1.11 16.07 13.82
C LYS A 3 0.30 16.47 13.35
N SER A 4 1.25 16.55 14.26
CA SER A 4 2.65 16.54 13.84
C SER A 4 3.01 15.21 13.18
N PHE A 5 4.07 15.19 12.37
CA PHE A 5 4.54 13.94 11.74
C PHE A 5 4.75 12.82 12.76
N LYS A 6 5.34 13.14 13.93
CA LYS A 6 5.58 12.16 15.00
C LYS A 6 4.27 11.60 15.57
N GLU A 7 3.27 12.43 15.77
CA GLU A 7 1.96 12.03 16.27
C GLU A 7 1.22 11.15 15.27
N ALA A 8 1.20 11.55 13.99
CA ALA A 8 0.57 10.77 12.93
C ALA A 8 1.27 9.41 12.74
N LEU A 9 2.61 9.38 12.74
CA LEU A 9 3.38 8.15 12.64
C LEU A 9 3.13 7.20 13.83
N LYS A 10 3.02 7.76 15.05
CA LYS A 10 2.71 6.99 16.26
C LYS A 10 1.30 6.43 16.23
N ALA A 11 0.33 7.22 15.78
CA ALA A 11 -1.08 6.85 15.70
C ALA A 11 -1.39 5.90 14.55
N ARG A 12 -0.62 5.97 13.44
CA ARG A 12 -0.76 5.06 12.30
C ARG A 12 -0.62 3.60 12.74
N ARG A 13 -1.69 2.86 12.60
CA ARG A 13 -1.78 1.43 12.92
C ARG A 13 -2.46 0.69 11.75
N THR A 14 -2.39 -0.62 11.75
CA THR A 14 -3.20 -1.45 10.86
C THR A 14 -4.63 -1.46 11.37
N PHE A 15 -5.54 -0.87 10.61
CA PHE A 15 -6.97 -0.88 10.89
C PHE A 15 -7.66 -1.87 9.96
N TYR A 16 -8.26 -2.91 10.52
CA TYR A 16 -9.11 -3.87 9.81
C TYR A 16 -10.59 -3.52 9.90
N GLN A 17 -11.00 -2.83 10.98
CA GLN A 17 -12.36 -2.41 11.19
C GLN A 17 -12.54 -0.98 10.67
N ILE A 18 -12.86 -0.88 9.40
CA ILE A 18 -13.10 0.36 8.66
C ILE A 18 -14.48 0.31 8.01
N GLU A 19 -15.04 1.46 7.65
CA GLU A 19 -16.33 1.55 6.97
C GLU A 19 -16.23 2.36 5.67
N TYR A 20 -17.26 2.20 4.80
CA TYR A 20 -17.38 2.92 3.52
C TYR A 20 -17.68 4.40 3.75
N LYS A 21 -16.75 5.10 4.40
CA LYS A 21 -16.78 6.54 4.63
C LYS A 21 -15.38 7.13 4.49
N SER A 22 -15.33 8.41 4.15
CA SER A 22 -14.10 9.17 4.09
C SER A 22 -14.26 10.52 4.81
N THR A 23 -13.20 10.94 5.48
CA THR A 23 -13.08 12.31 6.06
C THR A 23 -12.62 13.32 5.01
N LEU A 24 -12.11 12.85 3.87
CA LEU A 24 -11.61 13.63 2.75
C LEU A 24 -12.48 13.41 1.52
N SER A 25 -12.57 14.41 0.64
CA SER A 25 -13.10 14.24 -0.71
C SER A 25 -12.14 13.43 -1.60
N ASP A 26 -12.64 12.84 -2.68
CA ASP A 26 -11.82 12.15 -3.67
C ASP A 26 -10.69 13.03 -4.23
N LYS A 27 -10.93 14.34 -4.34
CA LYS A 27 -9.91 15.30 -4.77
C LYS A 27 -8.79 15.42 -3.73
N GLU A 28 -9.13 15.57 -2.46
CA GLU A 28 -8.15 15.68 -1.38
C GLU A 28 -7.33 14.38 -1.23
N ILE A 29 -7.95 13.20 -1.39
CA ILE A 29 -7.23 11.93 -1.40
C ILE A 29 -6.25 11.87 -2.57
N ARG A 30 -6.66 12.28 -3.77
CA ARG A 30 -5.74 12.35 -4.92
C ARG A 30 -4.60 13.34 -4.69
N ASP A 31 -4.88 14.50 -4.13
CA ASP A 31 -3.87 15.52 -3.85
C ASP A 31 -2.86 15.02 -2.81
N LEU A 32 -3.32 14.29 -1.79
CA LEU A 32 -2.48 13.63 -0.79
C LEU A 32 -1.54 12.59 -1.44
N ILE A 33 -2.06 11.74 -2.33
CA ILE A 33 -1.25 10.74 -3.05
C ILE A 33 -0.23 11.43 -3.96
N ARG A 34 -0.65 12.47 -4.70
CA ARG A 34 0.24 13.25 -5.58
C ARG A 34 1.36 13.90 -4.78
N PHE A 35 1.05 14.47 -3.63
CA PHE A 35 2.05 15.03 -2.73
C PHE A 35 3.08 13.97 -2.31
N ALA A 36 2.65 12.78 -1.91
CA ALA A 36 3.59 11.71 -1.59
C ALA A 36 4.49 11.34 -2.78
N VAL A 37 3.90 11.16 -3.96
CA VAL A 37 4.65 10.79 -5.18
C VAL A 37 5.64 11.87 -5.60
N GLU A 38 5.32 13.15 -5.37
CA GLU A 38 6.20 14.28 -5.69
C GLU A 38 7.37 14.43 -4.72
N PHE A 39 7.15 14.21 -3.41
CA PHE A 39 8.13 14.57 -2.37
C PHE A 39 8.85 13.40 -1.73
N VAL A 40 8.39 12.16 -1.90
CA VAL A 40 9.14 10.98 -1.43
C VAL A 40 10.37 10.77 -2.33
N PRO A 41 11.58 10.70 -1.73
CA PRO A 41 12.80 10.53 -2.52
C PRO A 41 12.92 9.11 -3.08
N SER A 42 13.68 8.99 -4.18
CA SER A 42 14.06 7.70 -4.76
C SER A 42 15.56 7.64 -5.06
N ALA A 43 16.16 6.46 -4.97
CA ALA A 43 17.56 6.28 -5.31
C ALA A 43 17.81 6.70 -6.77
N PHE A 44 18.85 7.49 -7.01
CA PHE A 44 19.15 8.07 -8.33
C PHE A 44 18.02 8.94 -8.91
N ASN A 45 17.10 9.43 -8.08
CA ASN A 45 15.87 10.10 -8.53
C ASN A 45 15.12 9.27 -9.58
N SER A 46 15.07 7.96 -9.38
CA SER A 46 14.58 6.99 -10.35
C SER A 46 13.09 7.10 -10.64
N GLN A 47 12.30 7.54 -9.65
CA GLN A 47 10.86 7.78 -9.76
C GLN A 47 10.11 6.58 -10.38
N THR A 48 10.45 5.36 -9.96
CA THR A 48 9.91 4.10 -10.48
C THR A 48 8.51 3.77 -9.98
N THR A 49 8.14 4.27 -8.79
CA THR A 49 6.84 3.96 -8.16
C THR A 49 5.66 4.52 -8.96
N ARG A 50 4.63 3.71 -9.13
CA ARG A 50 3.35 4.08 -9.74
C ARG A 50 2.24 3.82 -8.72
N VAL A 51 1.31 4.76 -8.60
CA VAL A 51 0.22 4.66 -7.61
C VAL A 51 -1.12 4.83 -8.30
N ALA A 52 -2.07 3.94 -8.02
CA ALA A 52 -3.43 4.03 -8.52
C ALA A 52 -4.44 4.09 -7.36
N LEU A 53 -5.34 5.07 -7.40
CA LEU A 53 -6.45 5.18 -6.46
C LEU A 53 -7.70 4.52 -7.06
N LEU A 54 -8.27 3.60 -6.31
CA LEU A 54 -9.54 2.93 -6.64
C LEU A 54 -10.60 3.32 -5.61
N THR A 55 -11.71 3.92 -6.06
CA THR A 55 -12.90 4.22 -5.24
C THR A 55 -14.16 3.69 -5.90
N GLY A 56 -15.24 3.54 -5.15
CA GLY A 56 -16.52 3.07 -5.64
C GLY A 56 -16.42 1.73 -6.39
N LYS A 57 -17.00 1.65 -7.58
CA LYS A 57 -17.01 0.41 -8.39
C LYS A 57 -15.61 -0.15 -8.73
N ALA A 58 -14.59 0.70 -8.80
CA ALA A 58 -13.23 0.24 -9.05
C ALA A 58 -12.66 -0.48 -7.82
N HIS A 59 -12.92 0.03 -6.62
CA HIS A 59 -12.60 -0.61 -5.36
C HIS A 59 -13.32 -1.97 -5.22
N GLU A 60 -14.62 -2.01 -5.44
CA GLU A 60 -15.41 -3.26 -5.42
C GLU A 60 -14.87 -4.29 -6.42
N LYS A 61 -14.54 -3.85 -7.64
CA LYS A 61 -13.99 -4.70 -8.70
C LYS A 61 -12.68 -5.35 -8.27
N LEU A 62 -11.79 -4.60 -7.61
CA LEU A 62 -10.52 -5.15 -7.09
C LEU A 62 -10.76 -6.31 -6.13
N TRP A 63 -11.60 -6.09 -5.10
CA TRP A 63 -11.81 -7.13 -4.08
C TRP A 63 -12.58 -8.33 -4.61
N ASN A 64 -13.42 -8.16 -5.62
CA ASN A 64 -14.01 -9.27 -6.35
C ASN A 64 -12.97 -10.07 -7.15
N ILE A 65 -11.97 -9.40 -7.77
CA ILE A 65 -10.84 -10.09 -8.41
C ILE A 65 -10.10 -10.92 -7.36
N VAL A 66 -9.74 -10.33 -6.22
CA VAL A 66 -9.05 -11.03 -5.12
C VAL A 66 -9.82 -12.26 -4.68
N LYS A 67 -11.13 -12.12 -4.41
CA LYS A 67 -11.98 -13.24 -3.99
C LYS A 67 -12.04 -14.35 -5.03
N ASN A 68 -12.21 -14.01 -6.31
CA ASN A 68 -12.30 -14.99 -7.39
C ASN A 68 -10.99 -15.78 -7.55
N VAL A 69 -9.86 -15.09 -7.54
CA VAL A 69 -8.53 -15.72 -7.63
C VAL A 69 -8.26 -16.65 -6.44
N LEU A 70 -8.65 -16.23 -5.22
CA LEU A 70 -8.45 -17.05 -4.03
C LEU A 70 -9.43 -18.23 -3.97
N ARG A 71 -10.64 -18.10 -4.47
CA ARG A 71 -11.63 -19.19 -4.52
C ARG A 71 -11.11 -20.40 -5.28
N GLU A 72 -10.28 -20.18 -6.30
CA GLU A 72 -9.67 -21.26 -7.09
C GLU A 72 -8.44 -21.89 -6.42
N ARG A 73 -7.88 -21.26 -5.37
CA ARG A 73 -6.60 -21.64 -4.73
C ARG A 73 -6.74 -22.08 -3.27
N VAL A 74 -7.78 -21.62 -2.60
CA VAL A 74 -8.04 -21.94 -1.20
C VAL A 74 -9.07 -23.10 -1.15
N PRO A 75 -8.85 -24.13 -0.30
CA PRO A 75 -9.82 -25.20 -0.11
C PRO A 75 -11.22 -24.66 0.20
N ALA A 76 -12.25 -25.25 -0.40
CA ALA A 76 -13.62 -24.76 -0.32
C ALA A 76 -14.13 -24.61 1.13
N GLU A 77 -13.72 -25.50 2.02
CA GLU A 77 -14.10 -25.53 3.43
C GLU A 77 -13.51 -24.37 4.24
N VAL A 78 -12.43 -23.73 3.78
CA VAL A 78 -11.81 -22.57 4.44
C VAL A 78 -12.07 -21.25 3.72
N PHE A 79 -12.52 -21.31 2.44
CA PHE A 79 -12.72 -20.11 1.63
C PHE A 79 -13.73 -19.15 2.26
N GLY A 80 -14.79 -19.65 2.92
CA GLY A 80 -15.77 -18.81 3.62
C GLY A 80 -15.15 -17.82 4.59
N LYS A 81 -14.18 -18.26 5.41
CA LYS A 81 -13.44 -17.37 6.33
C LYS A 81 -12.56 -16.35 5.61
N THR A 82 -12.00 -16.74 4.46
CA THR A 82 -11.20 -15.84 3.63
C THR A 82 -12.09 -14.75 3.03
N GLU A 83 -13.25 -15.12 2.52
CA GLU A 83 -14.23 -14.18 1.95
C GLU A 83 -14.76 -13.22 3.03
N GLU A 84 -15.17 -13.72 4.19
CA GLU A 84 -15.58 -12.89 5.34
C GLU A 84 -14.52 -11.87 5.73
N LYS A 85 -13.24 -12.28 5.77
CA LYS A 85 -12.13 -11.37 6.07
C LYS A 85 -11.98 -10.29 4.99
N ILE A 86 -12.05 -10.65 3.71
CA ILE A 86 -11.94 -9.70 2.61
C ILE A 86 -13.10 -8.71 2.67
N ASP A 87 -14.31 -9.19 2.80
CA ASP A 87 -15.51 -8.36 2.83
C ASP A 87 -15.57 -7.46 4.06
N GLY A 88 -15.23 -8.01 5.26
CA GLY A 88 -15.34 -7.29 6.52
C GLY A 88 -14.14 -6.39 6.87
N CYS A 89 -12.98 -6.58 6.21
CA CYS A 89 -11.75 -5.84 6.56
C CYS A 89 -11.20 -4.96 5.43
N PHE A 90 -11.57 -5.24 4.17
CA PHE A 90 -10.94 -4.60 3.01
C PHE A 90 -11.99 -4.02 2.05
N ALA A 91 -12.90 -4.85 1.54
CA ALA A 91 -13.95 -4.43 0.61
C ALA A 91 -14.98 -3.47 1.24
N CYS A 92 -15.12 -3.51 2.57
CA CYS A 92 -15.96 -2.58 3.33
C CYS A 92 -15.38 -1.16 3.42
N GLY A 93 -14.13 -0.95 3.01
CA GLY A 93 -13.49 0.36 3.03
C GLY A 93 -14.02 1.33 1.98
N TYR A 94 -13.63 2.59 2.09
CA TYR A 94 -13.98 3.65 1.15
C TYR A 94 -13.30 3.49 -0.21
N GLY A 95 -12.02 3.06 -0.18
CA GLY A 95 -11.22 2.88 -1.37
C GLY A 95 -10.00 2.00 -1.12
N THR A 96 -9.23 1.77 -2.18
CA THR A 96 -7.94 1.07 -2.13
C THR A 96 -6.92 1.81 -2.97
N ILE A 97 -5.72 1.94 -2.43
CA ILE A 97 -4.57 2.44 -3.18
C ILE A 97 -3.73 1.24 -3.60
N LEU A 98 -3.41 1.15 -4.89
CA LEU A 98 -2.50 0.16 -5.45
C LEU A 98 -1.13 0.80 -5.64
N TYR A 99 -0.10 0.06 -5.30
CA TYR A 99 1.30 0.44 -5.48
C TYR A 99 1.97 -0.50 -6.48
N PHE A 100 2.71 0.08 -7.41
CA PHE A 100 3.44 -0.65 -8.43
C PHE A 100 4.85 -0.07 -8.59
N GLU A 101 5.77 -0.92 -9.06
CA GLU A 101 7.07 -0.50 -9.55
C GLU A 101 7.15 -0.67 -11.07
N ASP A 102 7.61 0.37 -11.76
CA ASP A 102 7.86 0.36 -13.19
C ASP A 102 9.21 -0.31 -13.48
N MET A 103 9.14 -1.60 -13.79
CA MET A 103 10.32 -2.44 -14.02
C MET A 103 11.06 -2.10 -15.32
N ALA A 104 10.45 -1.36 -16.26
CA ALA A 104 11.17 -0.89 -17.43
C ALA A 104 12.22 0.17 -17.05
N ILE A 105 11.86 1.09 -16.16
CA ILE A 105 12.81 2.08 -15.62
C ILE A 105 13.89 1.40 -14.79
N VAL A 106 13.53 0.44 -13.94
CA VAL A 106 14.48 -0.34 -13.14
C VAL A 106 15.53 -1.00 -14.04
N ARG A 107 15.10 -1.69 -15.12
CA ARG A 107 16.03 -2.33 -16.08
C ARG A 107 16.92 -1.32 -16.79
N SER A 108 16.37 -0.19 -17.23
CA SER A 108 17.15 0.87 -17.88
C SER A 108 18.27 1.40 -16.97
N LEU A 109 17.98 1.54 -15.66
CA LEU A 109 19.00 1.93 -14.67
C LEU A 109 20.04 0.84 -14.45
N GLN A 110 19.65 -0.43 -14.42
CA GLN A 110 20.56 -1.56 -14.33
C GLN A 110 21.56 -1.60 -15.52
N GLU A 111 21.08 -1.27 -16.72
CA GLU A 111 21.90 -1.19 -17.93
C GLU A 111 22.83 0.05 -17.90
N SER A 112 22.31 1.20 -17.47
CA SER A 112 23.06 2.46 -17.39
C SER A 112 24.14 2.46 -16.31
N PHE A 113 23.93 1.71 -15.23
CA PHE A 113 24.81 1.67 -14.05
C PHE A 113 25.14 0.23 -13.61
N PRO A 114 25.94 -0.51 -14.41
CA PRO A 114 26.20 -1.94 -14.16
C PRO A 114 26.75 -2.27 -12.79
N THR A 115 27.52 -1.36 -12.18
CA THR A 115 28.10 -1.51 -10.82
C THR A 115 27.02 -1.68 -9.75
N TYR A 116 25.85 -1.08 -9.96
CA TYR A 116 24.74 -1.10 -9.00
C TYR A 116 23.54 -1.94 -9.50
N LYS A 117 23.77 -2.74 -10.53
CA LYS A 117 22.73 -3.51 -11.20
C LYS A 117 21.80 -4.26 -10.24
N ASP A 118 22.38 -4.96 -9.27
CA ASP A 118 21.63 -5.80 -8.35
C ASP A 118 20.92 -5.00 -7.25
N ASN A 119 21.29 -3.73 -7.09
CA ASN A 119 20.72 -2.85 -6.07
C ASN A 119 19.44 -2.16 -6.56
N PHE A 120 19.30 -1.85 -7.85
CA PHE A 120 18.16 -1.07 -8.35
C PHE A 120 16.81 -1.72 -8.06
N PRO A 121 16.59 -3.03 -8.20
CA PRO A 121 15.32 -3.66 -7.80
C PRO A 121 15.04 -3.51 -6.30
N ILE A 122 16.08 -3.60 -5.45
CA ILE A 122 15.96 -3.46 -4.00
C ILE A 122 15.61 -2.01 -3.66
N TRP A 123 16.33 -1.04 -4.25
CA TRP A 123 16.06 0.38 -4.02
C TRP A 123 14.69 0.83 -4.51
N ALA A 124 14.17 0.24 -5.60
CA ALA A 124 12.82 0.46 -6.08
C ALA A 124 11.80 0.01 -5.03
N GLU A 125 11.91 -1.22 -4.50
CA GLU A 125 11.03 -1.72 -3.43
C GLU A 125 11.13 -0.90 -2.14
N GLN A 126 12.33 -0.43 -1.76
CA GLN A 126 12.51 0.46 -0.62
C GLN A 126 11.83 1.82 -0.83
N THR A 127 11.92 2.37 -2.05
CA THR A 127 11.24 3.61 -2.43
C THR A 127 9.72 3.45 -2.38
N ASP A 128 9.20 2.34 -2.92
CA ASP A 128 7.77 2.03 -2.84
C ASP A 128 7.29 1.96 -1.38
N ALA A 129 8.04 1.29 -0.50
CA ALA A 129 7.73 1.22 0.93
C ALA A 129 7.72 2.60 1.61
N MET A 130 8.58 3.54 1.18
CA MET A 130 8.53 4.92 1.67
C MET A 130 7.25 5.65 1.21
N HIS A 131 6.81 5.46 -0.04
CA HIS A 131 5.54 5.99 -0.52
C HIS A 131 4.36 5.41 0.27
N GLN A 132 4.35 4.10 0.50
CA GLN A 132 3.33 3.44 1.31
C GLN A 132 3.24 4.04 2.72
N LEU A 133 4.39 4.21 3.40
CA LEU A 133 4.44 4.81 4.73
C LEU A 133 3.97 6.26 4.74
N ALA A 134 4.39 7.06 3.76
CA ALA A 134 4.01 8.47 3.64
C ALA A 134 2.50 8.62 3.47
N VAL A 135 1.92 7.92 2.50
CA VAL A 135 0.47 7.94 2.24
C VAL A 135 -0.32 7.44 3.45
N TRP A 136 0.10 6.33 4.04
CA TRP A 136 -0.55 5.75 5.22
C TRP A 136 -0.55 6.72 6.41
N THR A 137 0.58 7.40 6.63
CA THR A 137 0.70 8.39 7.72
C THR A 137 -0.18 9.62 7.48
N MET A 138 -0.27 10.08 6.22
CA MET A 138 -1.14 11.21 5.86
C MET A 138 -2.63 10.84 5.93
N LEU A 139 -3.01 9.61 5.58
CA LEU A 139 -4.38 9.12 5.81
C LEU A 139 -4.72 9.10 7.30
N GLU A 140 -3.80 8.66 8.16
CA GLU A 140 -3.97 8.70 9.62
C GLU A 140 -4.12 10.14 10.14
N ASP A 141 -3.31 11.10 9.65
CA ASP A 141 -3.45 12.52 10.02
C ASP A 141 -4.83 13.07 9.65
N ALA A 142 -5.38 12.59 8.54
CA ALA A 142 -6.72 12.93 8.07
C ALA A 142 -7.85 12.19 8.84
N GLY A 143 -7.53 11.32 9.80
CA GLY A 143 -8.52 10.56 10.57
C GLY A 143 -9.03 9.31 9.86
N MET A 144 -8.30 8.81 8.87
CA MET A 144 -8.63 7.58 8.15
C MET A 144 -7.76 6.41 8.61
N GLY A 145 -8.35 5.24 8.71
CA GLY A 145 -7.65 3.99 8.95
C GLY A 145 -7.33 3.28 7.64
N ALA A 146 -6.20 2.57 7.63
CA ALA A 146 -5.81 1.75 6.51
C ALA A 146 -5.06 0.49 6.95
N SER A 147 -4.93 -0.47 6.06
CA SER A 147 -4.08 -1.64 6.21
C SER A 147 -3.32 -1.93 4.92
N LEU A 148 -2.19 -2.61 5.00
CA LEU A 148 -1.40 -2.97 3.85
C LEU A 148 -1.57 -4.47 3.58
N GLN A 149 -1.96 -4.80 2.34
CA GLN A 149 -2.22 -6.16 1.89
C GLN A 149 -1.31 -6.53 0.72
N HIS A 150 -1.01 -7.82 0.55
CA HIS A 150 -0.11 -8.34 -0.46
C HIS A 150 -0.69 -9.61 -1.08
N TYR A 151 -1.70 -9.43 -1.94
CA TYR A 151 -2.29 -10.53 -2.72
C TYR A 151 -1.53 -10.80 -4.02
N ASN A 152 -0.53 -9.95 -4.32
CA ASN A 152 0.44 -10.18 -5.37
C ASN A 152 1.38 -11.36 -5.02
N PRO A 153 1.89 -12.16 -5.99
CA PRO A 153 1.62 -12.01 -7.41
C PRO A 153 0.31 -12.66 -7.89
N LEU A 154 -0.52 -13.21 -7.00
CA LEU A 154 -1.69 -14.01 -7.37
C LEU A 154 -2.71 -13.27 -8.23
N ILE A 155 -2.84 -11.96 -8.04
CA ILE A 155 -3.83 -11.12 -8.71
C ILE A 155 -3.25 -10.24 -9.82
N ASP A 156 -1.95 -10.28 -10.07
CA ASP A 156 -1.24 -9.33 -10.92
C ASP A 156 -1.80 -9.27 -12.33
N ASP A 157 -2.03 -10.44 -12.95
CA ASP A 157 -2.55 -10.53 -14.32
C ASP A 157 -3.98 -10.01 -14.43
N GLU A 158 -4.83 -10.34 -13.47
CA GLU A 158 -6.22 -9.88 -13.47
C GLU A 158 -6.33 -8.38 -13.19
N VAL A 159 -5.50 -7.84 -12.30
CA VAL A 159 -5.39 -6.40 -12.04
C VAL A 159 -4.90 -5.68 -13.30
N ARG A 160 -3.86 -6.19 -13.95
CA ARG A 160 -3.32 -5.61 -15.20
C ARG A 160 -4.38 -5.56 -16.29
N LYS A 161 -5.10 -6.66 -16.53
CA LYS A 161 -6.18 -6.73 -17.51
C LYS A 161 -7.35 -5.80 -17.16
N ALA A 162 -7.73 -5.76 -15.88
CA ALA A 162 -8.90 -5.01 -15.43
C ALA A 162 -8.80 -3.50 -15.69
N TRP A 163 -7.59 -2.93 -15.66
CA TRP A 163 -7.32 -1.51 -15.84
C TRP A 163 -6.39 -1.21 -17.03
N ASN A 164 -6.11 -2.20 -17.88
CA ASN A 164 -5.24 -2.09 -19.06
C ASN A 164 -3.88 -1.43 -18.71
N LEU A 165 -3.24 -1.93 -17.65
CA LEU A 165 -1.96 -1.41 -17.16
C LEU A 165 -0.79 -1.92 -17.99
N PRO A 166 0.32 -1.16 -18.07
CA PRO A 166 1.54 -1.60 -18.74
C PRO A 166 2.06 -2.93 -18.18
N GLY A 167 2.60 -3.79 -19.04
CA GLY A 167 3.14 -5.11 -18.68
C GLY A 167 4.33 -5.05 -17.72
N ASP A 168 5.04 -3.92 -17.73
CA ASP A 168 6.21 -3.68 -16.89
C ASP A 168 5.90 -3.18 -15.47
N TRP A 169 4.63 -2.91 -15.16
CA TRP A 169 4.24 -2.51 -13.81
C TRP A 169 4.05 -3.74 -12.95
N LYS A 170 4.97 -3.93 -12.00
CA LYS A 170 4.91 -4.98 -10.96
C LYS A 170 4.03 -4.48 -9.82
N LEU A 171 2.93 -5.17 -9.54
CA LEU A 171 2.10 -4.89 -8.36
C LEU A 171 2.88 -5.21 -7.09
N VAL A 172 2.94 -4.26 -6.14
CA VAL A 172 3.68 -4.40 -4.89
C VAL A 172 2.75 -4.55 -3.70
N ALA A 173 1.72 -3.70 -3.60
CA ALA A 173 0.83 -3.72 -2.45
C ALA A 173 -0.56 -3.17 -2.77
N GLN A 174 -1.51 -3.51 -1.89
CA GLN A 174 -2.88 -2.99 -1.86
C GLN A 174 -3.15 -2.38 -0.49
N MET A 175 -3.58 -1.12 -0.45
CA MET A 175 -3.88 -0.40 0.79
C MET A 175 -5.37 -0.01 0.83
N PRO A 176 -6.28 -0.89 1.33
CA PRO A 176 -7.65 -0.50 1.63
C PRO A 176 -7.67 0.51 2.76
N PHE A 177 -8.57 1.50 2.65
CA PHE A 177 -8.72 2.58 3.63
C PHE A 177 -10.18 3.02 3.78
N GLY A 178 -10.49 3.61 4.92
CA GLY A 178 -11.81 4.14 5.25
C GLY A 178 -11.83 4.77 6.65
N VAL A 179 -12.99 5.20 7.12
CA VAL A 179 -13.12 5.69 8.49
C VAL A 179 -13.03 4.53 9.47
N PRO A 180 -12.16 4.56 10.50
CA PRO A 180 -12.09 3.52 11.50
C PRO A 180 -13.36 3.45 12.35
N VAL A 181 -13.88 2.24 12.61
CA VAL A 181 -15.01 2.00 13.51
C VAL A 181 -14.59 1.43 14.85
N ALA A 182 -13.34 0.97 14.97
CA ALA A 182 -12.75 0.53 16.23
C ALA A 182 -11.23 0.75 16.24
N GLN A 183 -10.67 0.87 17.42
CA GLN A 183 -9.22 0.98 17.60
C GLN A 183 -8.56 -0.40 17.49
N PRO A 184 -7.37 -0.49 16.90
CA PRO A 184 -6.61 -1.73 16.89
C PRO A 184 -6.13 -2.08 18.32
N GLY A 185 -5.98 -3.37 18.59
CA GLY A 185 -5.45 -3.87 19.86
C GLY A 185 -4.05 -3.36 20.21
N SER A 186 -3.53 -3.72 21.38
CA SER A 186 -2.16 -3.37 21.79
C SER A 186 -1.12 -3.86 20.78
N LYS A 187 -0.01 -3.16 20.67
CA LYS A 187 1.15 -3.54 19.86
C LYS A 187 2.31 -3.91 20.78
N GLU A 188 2.80 -5.12 20.65
CA GLU A 188 4.05 -5.50 21.26
C GLU A 188 5.22 -4.88 20.50
N VAL A 189 6.20 -4.41 21.22
CA VAL A 189 7.41 -3.79 20.68
C VAL A 189 8.62 -4.47 21.29
N MET A 190 9.51 -4.98 20.47
CA MET A 190 10.82 -5.48 20.89
C MET A 190 11.61 -4.35 21.55
N SER A 191 12.47 -4.66 22.52
CA SER A 191 13.33 -3.67 23.18
C SER A 191 14.06 -2.79 22.16
N LEU A 192 14.09 -1.49 22.43
CA LEU A 192 14.83 -0.56 21.56
C LEU A 192 16.34 -0.78 21.65
N ASP A 193 16.84 -1.25 22.80
CA ASP A 193 18.26 -1.56 23.00
C ASP A 193 18.78 -2.72 22.12
N GLU A 194 17.84 -3.55 21.61
CA GLU A 194 18.14 -4.61 20.65
C GLU A 194 18.06 -4.16 19.19
N ARG A 195 17.65 -2.91 18.93
CA ARG A 195 17.33 -2.41 17.58
C ARG A 195 17.96 -1.08 17.22
N VAL A 196 18.39 -0.33 18.22
CA VAL A 196 19.05 0.98 18.03
C VAL A 196 20.39 0.92 18.75
N PHE A 197 21.46 1.12 18.02
CA PHE A 197 22.81 1.09 18.54
C PHE A 197 23.45 2.45 18.31
N GLU A 198 24.19 2.95 19.30
CA GLU A 198 24.98 4.18 19.22
C GLU A 198 26.45 3.81 19.31
N PHE A 199 27.25 4.33 18.40
CA PHE A 199 28.71 4.21 18.41
C PHE A 199 29.25 5.63 18.43
N THR A 200 29.84 6.00 19.57
CA THR A 200 30.49 7.32 19.79
C THR A 200 31.95 7.07 20.16
N ASP A 201 32.86 7.72 19.48
CA ASP A 201 34.29 7.67 19.77
C ASP A 201 34.64 8.42 21.08
#